data_842f71e77a0d944ca8ca75d52f76d953
#
_entry.id   842f71e77a0d944ca8ca75d52f76d953
#
_cell.length_a   1.000
_cell.length_b   1.000
_cell.length_c   1.000
_cell.angle_alpha   90.00
_cell.angle_beta   90.00
_cell.angle_gamma   90.00
#
_symmetry.space_group_name_H-M   'P 1'
#
loop_
_entity.id
_entity.type
_entity.pdbx_description
1 polymer ?
#
loop_
_entity_poly.entity_id
_entity_poly.type
_entity_poly.pdbx_seq_one_letter_code
_entity_poly.pdbx_strand_id
1 'polypeptide(L)'
;GTGDWVADVIRKRRSGRPLDFNVVSNPEFLREGSAINDFMYPDRVILGCTNREAANKVAQLYLALRSPILISDLRTAEMIKYASNAFLATRISFINEIANMCEELGADVEEVARGMGMDKRIGPAFLEAGLGWGGSCFPKDVKALAHMAVLHGTQPQLLQAVMDINRNQRRSVVYKLRKALGGLNDHVIGVLGLAFKPDTDDIRESPAIDIIHLLQNEGAIIRAYDPQAAENAAKELKNITLCRTPYEVAEGADALVLATKWNEFKQLDLQRIGGLMRQRIILDGRNLWQPDEVRALGFTYFGVGRGNSNPN
;
A
#
# COMPACT_ATOMS: atom_id res chain seq x y z
N GLY A 1 12.42 15.48 -15.91
CA GLY A 1 13.68 16.08 -16.42
C GLY A 1 14.96 15.41 -15.91
N THR A 2 14.86 14.21 -15.29
CA THR A 2 16.05 13.47 -14.81
C THR A 2 16.97 13.08 -15.96
N GLY A 3 16.43 12.65 -17.10
CA GLY A 3 17.21 12.30 -18.29
C GLY A 3 17.99 13.49 -18.85
N ASP A 4 17.40 14.69 -18.88
CA ASP A 4 18.08 15.92 -19.29
C ASP A 4 19.22 16.25 -18.30
N TRP A 5 18.97 16.15 -16.99
CA TRP A 5 19.96 16.38 -15.96
C TRP A 5 21.13 15.39 -16.05
N VAL A 6 20.86 14.11 -16.27
CA VAL A 6 21.89 13.07 -16.49
C VAL A 6 22.76 13.40 -17.70
N ALA A 7 22.14 13.82 -18.82
CA ALA A 7 22.86 14.24 -20.01
C ALA A 7 23.81 15.42 -19.71
N ASP A 8 23.35 16.40 -18.96
CA ASP A 8 24.16 17.56 -18.57
C ASP A 8 25.30 17.19 -17.63
N VAL A 9 25.09 16.30 -16.66
CA VAL A 9 26.15 15.80 -15.77
C VAL A 9 27.25 15.09 -16.60
N ILE A 10 26.85 14.21 -17.53
CA ILE A 10 27.80 13.51 -18.40
C ILE A 10 28.58 14.52 -19.24
N ARG A 11 27.92 15.49 -19.87
CA ARG A 11 28.59 16.53 -20.67
C ARG A 11 29.61 17.33 -19.85
N LYS A 12 29.29 17.74 -18.63
CA LYS A 12 30.17 18.46 -17.73
C LYS A 12 31.37 17.66 -17.26
N ARG A 13 31.20 16.34 -17.03
CA ARG A 13 32.21 15.44 -16.48
C ARG A 13 33.19 14.89 -17.53
N ARG A 14 32.91 14.99 -18.82
CA ARG A 14 33.72 14.41 -19.91
C ARG A 14 35.06 15.07 -20.17
N SER A 15 35.42 16.16 -19.45
CA SER A 15 36.75 16.79 -19.48
C SER A 15 37.29 17.07 -20.88
N GLY A 16 36.45 17.61 -21.80
CA GLY A 16 36.87 18.01 -23.17
C GLY A 16 36.98 16.85 -24.19
N ARG A 17 36.78 15.60 -23.79
CA ARG A 17 36.77 14.46 -24.75
C ARG A 17 35.51 14.49 -25.59
N PRO A 18 35.61 14.38 -26.95
CA PRO A 18 34.42 14.19 -27.78
C PRO A 18 33.81 12.82 -27.48
N LEU A 19 32.67 12.82 -26.76
CA LEU A 19 31.89 11.63 -26.49
C LEU A 19 30.50 11.84 -27.09
N ASP A 20 30.20 11.07 -28.10
CA ASP A 20 28.84 11.00 -28.65
C ASP A 20 28.05 9.98 -27.82
N PHE A 21 26.98 10.44 -27.18
CA PHE A 21 26.09 9.59 -26.37
C PHE A 21 24.66 10.09 -26.44
N ASN A 22 23.75 9.15 -26.20
CA ASN A 22 22.34 9.44 -26.04
C ASN A 22 21.85 8.89 -24.70
N VAL A 23 20.94 9.61 -24.05
CA VAL A 23 20.26 9.15 -22.85
C VAL A 23 18.91 8.62 -23.24
N VAL A 24 18.60 7.40 -22.79
CA VAL A 24 17.30 6.78 -22.94
C VAL A 24 16.70 6.56 -21.56
N SER A 25 15.55 7.16 -21.28
CA SER A 25 14.75 6.88 -20.08
C SER A 25 13.97 5.59 -20.31
N ASN A 26 14.11 4.63 -19.41
CA ASN A 26 13.38 3.37 -19.45
C ASN A 26 12.77 3.12 -18.06
N PRO A 27 11.60 3.72 -17.79
CA PRO A 27 10.95 3.53 -16.49
C PRO A 27 10.54 2.07 -16.27
N GLU A 28 10.75 1.57 -15.05
CA GLU A 28 10.33 0.24 -14.64
C GLU A 28 8.91 0.29 -14.02
N PHE A 29 8.17 -0.82 -14.11
CA PHE A 29 6.83 -1.00 -13.55
C PHE A 29 6.74 -2.30 -12.72
N LEU A 30 7.84 -2.66 -12.10
CA LEU A 30 7.99 -3.89 -11.33
C LEU A 30 7.31 -3.77 -9.95
N ARG A 31 6.84 -4.90 -9.45
CA ARG A 31 6.27 -5.01 -8.11
C ARG A 31 7.17 -5.88 -7.23
N GLU A 32 7.43 -5.46 -6.02
CA GLU A 32 8.09 -6.31 -5.03
C GLU A 32 7.36 -7.64 -4.88
N GLY A 33 8.10 -8.73 -4.64
CA GLY A 33 7.54 -10.08 -4.57
C GLY A 33 7.25 -10.74 -5.93
N SER A 34 7.07 -9.95 -7.02
CA SER A 34 6.83 -10.49 -8.37
C SER A 34 7.72 -9.88 -9.46
N ALA A 35 8.78 -9.14 -9.11
CA ALA A 35 9.58 -8.34 -10.01
C ALA A 35 10.17 -9.12 -11.21
N ILE A 36 10.62 -10.37 -10.99
CA ILE A 36 11.16 -11.22 -12.08
C ILE A 36 10.06 -11.55 -13.08
N ASN A 37 8.88 -11.93 -12.60
CA ASN A 37 7.74 -12.23 -13.48
C ASN A 37 7.26 -10.98 -14.22
N ASP A 38 7.15 -9.84 -13.53
CA ASP A 38 6.74 -8.56 -14.12
C ASP A 38 7.74 -8.09 -15.20
N PHE A 39 9.05 -8.38 -15.02
CA PHE A 39 10.07 -8.08 -16.01
C PHE A 39 10.00 -9.00 -17.24
N MET A 40 9.77 -10.30 -17.02
CA MET A 40 9.73 -11.29 -18.09
C MET A 40 8.43 -11.24 -18.91
N TYR A 41 7.34 -10.77 -18.31
CA TYR A 41 6.01 -10.66 -18.93
C TYR A 41 5.41 -9.26 -18.70
N PRO A 42 6.06 -8.20 -19.21
CA PRO A 42 5.59 -6.83 -18.97
C PRO A 42 4.39 -6.52 -19.85
N ASP A 43 3.41 -5.79 -19.33
CA ASP A 43 2.27 -5.26 -20.09
C ASP A 43 2.73 -4.32 -21.21
N ARG A 44 3.81 -3.59 -21.00
CA ARG A 44 4.44 -2.66 -21.94
C ARG A 44 5.87 -2.33 -21.52
N VAL A 45 6.67 -1.90 -22.49
CA VAL A 45 7.98 -1.27 -22.29
C VAL A 45 7.88 0.20 -22.73
N ILE A 46 8.35 1.13 -21.91
CA ILE A 46 8.36 2.57 -22.22
C ILE A 46 9.81 3.01 -22.42
N LEU A 47 10.08 3.68 -23.53
CA LEU A 47 11.39 4.25 -23.82
C LEU A 47 11.25 5.73 -24.16
N GLY A 48 11.99 6.58 -23.49
CA GLY A 48 12.04 8.02 -23.72
C GLY A 48 13.39 8.44 -24.25
N CYS A 49 13.45 9.03 -25.44
CA CYS A 49 14.70 9.53 -26.01
C CYS A 49 14.43 10.61 -27.06
N THR A 50 15.35 11.57 -27.19
CA THR A 50 15.33 12.56 -28.25
C THR A 50 15.85 11.98 -29.59
N ASN A 51 16.71 10.95 -29.51
CA ASN A 51 17.25 10.25 -30.67
C ASN A 51 16.56 8.90 -30.88
N ARG A 52 15.79 8.79 -31.97
CA ARG A 52 15.01 7.59 -32.26
C ARG A 52 15.87 6.35 -32.54
N GLU A 53 17.06 6.50 -33.14
CA GLU A 53 17.97 5.38 -33.39
C GLU A 53 18.50 4.80 -32.07
N ALA A 54 18.83 5.67 -31.10
CA ALA A 54 19.25 5.25 -29.77
C ALA A 54 18.12 4.52 -29.04
N ALA A 55 16.89 5.03 -29.11
CA ALA A 55 15.71 4.35 -28.55
C ALA A 55 15.49 2.98 -29.20
N ASN A 56 15.63 2.86 -30.54
CA ASN A 56 15.51 1.60 -31.25
C ASN A 56 16.59 0.58 -30.84
N LYS A 57 17.83 1.01 -30.59
CA LYS A 57 18.89 0.12 -30.06
C LYS A 57 18.52 -0.46 -28.68
N VAL A 58 17.94 0.36 -27.81
CA VAL A 58 17.45 -0.12 -26.51
C VAL A 58 16.22 -1.03 -26.69
N ALA A 59 15.30 -0.68 -27.61
CA ALA A 59 14.12 -1.50 -27.91
C ALA A 59 14.49 -2.92 -28.32
N GLN A 60 15.60 -3.11 -29.07
CA GLN A 60 16.07 -4.44 -29.48
C GLN A 60 16.33 -5.37 -28.30
N LEU A 61 16.76 -4.85 -27.13
CA LEU A 61 16.98 -5.63 -25.92
C LEU A 61 15.69 -6.25 -25.36
N TYR A 62 14.55 -5.65 -25.67
CA TYR A 62 13.23 -6.05 -25.17
C TYR A 62 12.40 -6.86 -26.17
N LEU A 63 12.86 -7.06 -27.41
CA LEU A 63 12.07 -7.78 -28.43
C LEU A 63 11.74 -9.22 -28.02
N ALA A 64 12.63 -9.87 -27.28
CA ALA A 64 12.41 -11.23 -26.77
C ALA A 64 11.20 -11.34 -25.83
N LEU A 65 10.81 -10.25 -25.17
CA LEU A 65 9.68 -10.21 -24.22
C LEU A 65 8.31 -10.15 -24.93
N ARG A 66 8.29 -9.86 -26.22
CA ARG A 66 7.07 -9.82 -27.09
C ARG A 66 5.96 -8.91 -26.57
N SER A 67 6.33 -7.86 -25.85
CA SER A 67 5.39 -6.87 -25.28
C SER A 67 5.39 -5.59 -26.11
N PRO A 68 4.30 -4.82 -26.09
CA PRO A 68 4.24 -3.52 -26.76
C PRO A 68 5.34 -2.58 -26.27
N ILE A 69 6.04 -1.92 -27.20
CA ILE A 69 7.08 -0.93 -26.89
C ILE A 69 6.59 0.44 -27.34
N LEU A 70 6.46 1.37 -26.41
CA LEU A 70 6.12 2.77 -26.67
C LEU A 70 7.40 3.62 -26.61
N ILE A 71 7.73 4.31 -27.70
CA ILE A 71 8.85 5.26 -27.76
C ILE A 71 8.29 6.68 -27.75
N SER A 72 8.76 7.52 -26.82
CA SER A 72 8.41 8.93 -26.68
C SER A 72 9.65 9.78 -26.38
N ASP A 73 9.46 11.06 -26.05
CA ASP A 73 10.54 11.90 -25.50
C ASP A 73 10.84 11.55 -24.03
N LEU A 74 11.98 12.07 -23.52
CA LEU A 74 12.46 11.78 -22.15
C LEU A 74 11.44 12.14 -21.08
N ARG A 75 10.86 13.34 -21.15
CA ARG A 75 9.95 13.85 -20.11
C ARG A 75 8.62 13.13 -20.12
N THR A 76 8.10 12.79 -21.31
CA THR A 76 6.87 12.00 -21.44
C THR A 76 7.06 10.60 -20.85
N ALA A 77 8.18 9.91 -21.13
CA ALA A 77 8.46 8.60 -20.55
C ALA A 77 8.55 8.66 -19.01
N GLU A 78 9.24 9.67 -18.45
CA GLU A 78 9.31 9.89 -17.00
C GLU A 78 7.90 10.16 -16.43
N MET A 79 7.09 11.00 -17.08
CA MET A 79 5.75 11.33 -16.63
C MET A 79 4.82 10.11 -16.64
N ILE A 80 4.92 9.22 -17.62
CA ILE A 80 4.13 7.98 -17.68
C ILE A 80 4.32 7.15 -16.40
N LYS A 81 5.55 7.03 -15.88
CA LYS A 81 5.82 6.30 -14.62
C LYS A 81 5.12 6.96 -13.44
N TYR A 82 5.32 8.26 -13.23
CA TYR A 82 4.72 8.99 -12.11
C TYR A 82 3.19 9.01 -12.18
N ALA A 83 2.64 9.28 -13.36
CA ALA A 83 1.19 9.30 -13.56
C ALA A 83 0.56 7.92 -13.32
N SER A 84 1.21 6.83 -13.78
CA SER A 84 0.71 5.47 -13.53
C SER A 84 0.65 5.15 -12.04
N ASN A 85 1.73 5.42 -11.28
CA ASN A 85 1.76 5.16 -9.85
C ASN A 85 0.78 6.06 -9.08
N ALA A 86 0.66 7.34 -9.47
CA ALA A 86 -0.31 8.25 -8.88
C ALA A 86 -1.75 7.82 -9.14
N PHE A 87 -2.06 7.31 -10.34
CA PHE A 87 -3.39 6.81 -10.67
C PHE A 87 -3.75 5.56 -9.86
N LEU A 88 -2.81 4.61 -9.71
CA LEU A 88 -3.02 3.42 -8.87
C LEU A 88 -3.26 3.78 -7.40
N ALA A 89 -2.47 4.72 -6.86
CA ALA A 89 -2.68 5.26 -5.50
C ALA A 89 -4.05 5.95 -5.37
N THR A 90 -4.49 6.69 -6.42
CA THR A 90 -5.81 7.32 -6.46
C THR A 90 -6.92 6.29 -6.38
N ARG A 91 -6.84 5.18 -7.11
CA ARG A 91 -7.84 4.11 -7.07
C ARG A 91 -8.00 3.54 -5.67
N ILE A 92 -6.89 3.28 -4.97
CA ILE A 92 -6.93 2.77 -3.59
C ILE A 92 -7.52 3.83 -2.64
N SER A 93 -7.11 5.09 -2.75
CA SER A 93 -7.68 6.16 -1.90
C SER A 93 -9.16 6.37 -2.19
N PHE A 94 -9.57 6.31 -3.47
CA PHE A 94 -10.98 6.40 -3.86
C PHE A 94 -11.84 5.30 -3.21
N ILE A 95 -11.43 4.03 -3.34
CA ILE A 95 -12.23 2.95 -2.75
C ILE A 95 -12.22 2.99 -1.21
N ASN A 96 -11.15 3.52 -0.59
CA ASN A 96 -11.12 3.74 0.85
C ASN A 96 -12.08 4.87 1.29
N GLU A 97 -12.21 5.92 0.52
CA GLU A 97 -13.22 6.96 0.76
C GLU A 97 -14.63 6.40 0.63
N ILE A 98 -14.90 5.59 -0.42
CA ILE A 98 -16.18 4.89 -0.58
C ILE A 98 -16.42 3.91 0.59
N ALA A 99 -15.37 3.22 1.07
CA ALA A 99 -15.48 2.32 2.23
C ALA A 99 -15.97 3.06 3.48
N ASN A 100 -15.43 4.25 3.75
CA ASN A 100 -15.87 5.06 4.88
C ASN A 100 -17.37 5.47 4.73
N MET A 101 -17.80 5.79 3.51
CA MET A 101 -19.22 6.08 3.24
C MET A 101 -20.10 4.82 3.41
N CYS A 102 -19.62 3.66 2.96
CA CYS A 102 -20.32 2.38 3.15
C CYS A 102 -20.56 2.06 4.62
N GLU A 103 -19.58 2.33 5.49
CA GLU A 103 -19.74 2.12 6.94
C GLU A 103 -20.89 2.94 7.53
N GLU A 104 -21.00 4.21 7.15
CA GLU A 104 -22.05 5.11 7.64
C GLU A 104 -23.43 4.82 7.03
N LEU A 105 -23.46 4.36 5.78
CA LEU A 105 -24.69 4.10 5.04
C LEU A 105 -25.18 2.64 5.15
N GLY A 106 -24.43 1.76 5.82
CA GLY A 106 -24.79 0.34 5.96
C GLY A 106 -24.56 -0.50 4.68
N ALA A 107 -23.77 0.01 3.72
CA ALA A 107 -23.40 -0.73 2.51
C ALA A 107 -22.14 -1.57 2.73
N ASP A 108 -21.86 -2.52 1.81
CA ASP A 108 -20.65 -3.35 1.79
C ASP A 108 -19.72 -2.90 0.66
N VAL A 109 -18.53 -2.42 0.99
CA VAL A 109 -17.55 -1.93 0.01
C VAL A 109 -17.06 -3.02 -0.94
N GLU A 110 -16.98 -4.28 -0.51
CA GLU A 110 -16.55 -5.38 -1.40
C GLU A 110 -17.57 -5.62 -2.51
N GLU A 111 -18.87 -5.55 -2.19
CA GLU A 111 -19.93 -5.64 -3.18
C GLU A 111 -19.93 -4.40 -4.10
N VAL A 112 -19.72 -3.22 -3.55
CA VAL A 112 -19.58 -1.98 -4.34
C VAL A 112 -18.38 -2.09 -5.28
N ALA A 113 -17.20 -2.48 -4.79
CA ALA A 113 -16.00 -2.64 -5.59
C ALA A 113 -16.16 -3.71 -6.67
N ARG A 114 -16.81 -4.83 -6.34
CA ARG A 114 -17.14 -5.89 -7.28
C ARG A 114 -18.07 -5.39 -8.39
N GLY A 115 -19.16 -4.73 -8.02
CA GLY A 115 -20.12 -4.16 -8.99
C GLY A 115 -19.48 -3.13 -9.92
N MET A 116 -18.70 -2.19 -9.36
CA MET A 116 -17.94 -1.23 -10.16
C MET A 116 -16.93 -1.91 -11.08
N GLY A 117 -16.20 -2.90 -10.58
CA GLY A 117 -15.15 -3.62 -11.32
C GLY A 117 -15.66 -4.43 -12.50
N MET A 118 -16.95 -4.76 -12.56
CA MET A 118 -17.60 -5.41 -13.72
C MET A 118 -17.68 -4.50 -14.93
N ASP A 119 -17.67 -3.17 -14.76
CA ASP A 119 -17.59 -2.24 -15.88
C ASP A 119 -16.17 -2.27 -16.47
N LYS A 120 -16.05 -2.64 -17.76
CA LYS A 120 -14.76 -2.74 -18.47
C LYS A 120 -13.97 -1.42 -18.49
N ARG A 121 -14.64 -0.28 -18.38
CA ARG A 121 -14.00 1.06 -18.31
C ARG A 121 -13.31 1.28 -16.98
N ILE A 122 -13.76 0.60 -15.93
CA ILE A 122 -13.22 0.69 -14.57
C ILE A 122 -12.24 -0.46 -14.30
N GLY A 123 -12.71 -1.70 -14.44
CA GLY A 123 -11.97 -2.91 -14.10
C GLY A 123 -11.75 -3.08 -12.58
N PRO A 124 -11.49 -4.31 -12.11
CA PRO A 124 -11.46 -4.62 -10.66
C PRO A 124 -10.15 -4.25 -9.95
N ALA A 125 -9.04 -4.09 -10.68
CA ALA A 125 -7.73 -3.90 -10.07
C ALA A 125 -7.63 -2.64 -9.20
N PHE A 126 -6.99 -2.74 -8.03
CA PHE A 126 -6.79 -1.64 -7.07
C PHE A 126 -8.08 -1.04 -6.51
N LEU A 127 -9.15 -1.84 -6.41
CA LEU A 127 -10.40 -1.49 -5.72
C LEU A 127 -10.57 -2.23 -4.39
N GLU A 128 -9.52 -2.83 -3.85
CA GLU A 128 -9.54 -3.45 -2.53
C GLU A 128 -9.39 -2.37 -1.45
N ALA A 129 -10.45 -2.16 -0.68
CA ALA A 129 -10.43 -1.26 0.48
C ALA A 129 -9.58 -1.86 1.62
N GLY A 130 -8.92 -0.98 2.39
CA GLY A 130 -8.08 -1.40 3.49
C GLY A 130 -7.44 -0.24 4.24
N LEU A 131 -6.28 -0.47 4.85
CA LEU A 131 -5.57 0.50 5.69
C LEU A 131 -4.83 1.60 4.90
N GLY A 132 -4.99 1.62 3.60
CA GLY A 132 -4.27 2.53 2.71
C GLY A 132 -3.06 1.87 2.03
N TRP A 133 -2.39 2.66 1.19
CA TRP A 133 -1.20 2.27 0.44
C TRP A 133 0.08 2.73 1.13
N GLY A 134 1.15 1.98 0.93
CA GLY A 134 2.51 2.21 1.43
C GLY A 134 3.56 1.68 0.47
N GLY A 135 4.68 1.25 1.00
CA GLY A 135 5.81 0.73 0.25
C GLY A 135 6.71 1.83 -0.31
N SER A 136 7.73 1.41 -1.04
CA SER A 136 8.80 2.29 -1.55
C SER A 136 8.40 3.17 -2.74
N CYS A 137 7.32 2.82 -3.47
CA CYS A 137 7.01 3.43 -4.76
C CYS A 137 5.91 4.51 -4.66
N PHE A 138 4.70 4.15 -4.24
CA PHE A 138 3.56 5.08 -4.25
C PHE A 138 3.80 6.33 -3.42
N PRO A 139 4.25 6.26 -2.16
CA PRO A 139 4.45 7.45 -1.35
C PRO A 139 5.47 8.42 -1.95
N LYS A 140 6.58 7.87 -2.41
CA LYS A 140 7.65 8.66 -3.04
C LYS A 140 7.19 9.34 -4.33
N ASP A 141 6.53 8.59 -5.23
CA ASP A 141 6.17 9.07 -6.56
C ASP A 141 5.01 10.06 -6.51
N VAL A 142 3.99 9.83 -5.67
CA VAL A 142 2.88 10.76 -5.48
C VAL A 142 3.37 12.08 -4.86
N LYS A 143 4.19 12.01 -3.80
CA LYS A 143 4.79 13.19 -3.16
C LYS A 143 5.67 13.98 -4.15
N ALA A 144 6.51 13.27 -4.94
CA ALA A 144 7.38 13.90 -5.93
C ALA A 144 6.58 14.59 -7.04
N LEU A 145 5.55 13.92 -7.58
CA LEU A 145 4.70 14.49 -8.62
C LEU A 145 3.94 15.72 -8.12
N ALA A 146 3.38 15.65 -6.90
CA ALA A 146 2.71 16.80 -6.29
C ALA A 146 3.66 17.98 -6.05
N HIS A 147 4.87 17.72 -5.57
CA HIS A 147 5.89 18.74 -5.38
C HIS A 147 6.32 19.39 -6.71
N MET A 148 6.55 18.58 -7.74
CA MET A 148 6.88 19.09 -9.08
C MET A 148 5.77 19.96 -9.66
N ALA A 149 4.50 19.60 -9.46
CA ALA A 149 3.38 20.42 -9.89
C ALA A 149 3.43 21.83 -9.26
N VAL A 150 3.66 21.91 -7.94
CA VAL A 150 3.78 23.19 -7.22
C VAL A 150 4.95 24.00 -7.72
N LEU A 151 6.13 23.39 -7.91
CA LEU A 151 7.33 24.08 -8.44
C LEU A 151 7.10 24.68 -9.83
N HIS A 152 6.22 24.09 -10.63
CA HIS A 152 5.86 24.57 -11.97
C HIS A 152 4.56 25.38 -12.01
N GLY A 153 4.08 25.86 -10.86
CA GLY A 153 2.95 26.79 -10.77
C GLY A 153 1.56 26.15 -10.94
N THR A 154 1.47 24.79 -10.87
CA THR A 154 0.18 24.09 -10.90
C THR A 154 -0.20 23.58 -9.50
N GLN A 155 -1.50 23.47 -9.22
CA GLN A 155 -2.00 22.98 -7.94
C GLN A 155 -2.41 21.51 -8.07
N PRO A 156 -1.75 20.58 -7.39
CA PRO A 156 -2.04 19.14 -7.46
C PRO A 156 -3.19 18.74 -6.51
N GLN A 157 -4.38 19.34 -6.68
CA GLN A 157 -5.52 19.15 -5.76
C GLN A 157 -5.89 17.68 -5.55
N LEU A 158 -6.01 16.92 -6.65
CA LEU A 158 -6.34 15.50 -6.58
C LEU A 158 -5.28 14.70 -5.80
N LEU A 159 -3.99 14.93 -6.09
CA LEU A 159 -2.90 14.20 -5.42
C LEU A 159 -2.84 14.54 -3.93
N GLN A 160 -3.14 15.79 -3.57
CA GLN A 160 -3.25 16.19 -2.16
C GLN A 160 -4.39 15.45 -1.46
N ALA A 161 -5.58 15.41 -2.06
CA ALA A 161 -6.72 14.68 -1.53
C ALA A 161 -6.41 13.17 -1.37
N VAL A 162 -5.76 12.57 -2.37
CA VAL A 162 -5.34 11.16 -2.34
C VAL A 162 -4.40 10.85 -1.15
N MET A 163 -3.43 11.73 -0.88
CA MET A 163 -2.53 11.59 0.28
C MET A 163 -3.25 11.80 1.60
N ASP A 164 -4.20 12.74 1.68
CA ASP A 164 -4.95 13.03 2.89
C ASP A 164 -5.90 11.89 3.24
N ILE A 165 -6.62 11.34 2.26
CA ILE A 165 -7.47 10.15 2.43
C ILE A 165 -6.62 8.98 2.95
N ASN A 166 -5.47 8.72 2.33
CA ASN A 166 -4.57 7.63 2.75
C ASN A 166 -4.11 7.79 4.21
N ARG A 167 -3.77 8.98 4.63
CA ARG A 167 -3.39 9.29 6.02
C ARG A 167 -4.55 9.10 6.99
N ASN A 168 -5.74 9.57 6.61
CA ASN A 168 -6.93 9.47 7.46
C ASN A 168 -7.39 8.02 7.63
N GLN A 169 -7.19 7.18 6.62
CA GLN A 169 -7.50 5.75 6.70
C GLN A 169 -6.76 5.05 7.83
N ARG A 170 -5.50 5.39 8.08
CA ARG A 170 -4.71 4.86 9.21
C ARG A 170 -5.24 5.35 10.56
N ARG A 171 -5.67 6.61 10.64
CA ARG A 171 -6.26 7.21 11.85
C ARG A 171 -7.62 6.60 12.21
N SER A 172 -8.40 6.16 11.21
CA SER A 172 -9.70 5.54 11.44
C SER A 172 -9.59 4.26 12.29
N VAL A 173 -8.50 3.50 12.16
CA VAL A 173 -8.21 2.32 12.98
C VAL A 173 -8.14 2.69 14.46
N VAL A 174 -7.36 3.71 14.78
CA VAL A 174 -7.18 4.19 16.16
C VAL A 174 -8.52 4.69 16.74
N TYR A 175 -9.27 5.43 15.92
CA TYR A 175 -10.59 5.92 16.33
C TYR A 175 -11.56 4.77 16.64
N LYS A 176 -11.62 3.73 15.79
CA LYS A 176 -12.50 2.57 16.00
C LYS A 176 -12.12 1.80 17.25
N LEU A 177 -10.83 1.55 17.46
CA LEU A 177 -10.33 0.84 18.65
C LEU A 177 -10.58 1.66 19.93
N ARG A 178 -10.32 2.96 19.92
CA ARG A 178 -10.60 3.86 21.06
C ARG A 178 -12.07 3.83 21.46
N LYS A 179 -12.98 3.86 20.44
CA LYS A 179 -14.42 3.78 20.68
C LYS A 179 -14.83 2.42 21.26
N ALA A 180 -14.27 1.34 20.73
CA ALA A 180 -14.59 -0.02 21.16
C ALA A 180 -14.11 -0.35 22.58
N LEU A 181 -12.93 0.19 22.98
CA LEU A 181 -12.27 -0.10 24.26
C LEU A 181 -12.55 0.97 25.35
N GLY A 182 -13.18 2.10 24.97
CA GLY A 182 -13.39 3.23 25.89
C GLY A 182 -12.13 4.04 26.19
N GLY A 183 -11.05 3.82 25.45
CA GLY A 183 -9.71 4.39 25.58
C GLY A 183 -8.66 3.44 25.07
N LEU A 184 -7.39 3.85 25.04
CA LEU A 184 -6.30 2.98 24.56
C LEU A 184 -5.15 2.86 25.56
N ASN A 185 -5.11 3.73 26.58
CA ASN A 185 -4.05 3.70 27.60
C ASN A 185 -4.04 2.37 28.34
N ASP A 186 -2.86 1.74 28.44
CA ASP A 186 -2.61 0.44 29.09
C ASP A 186 -3.34 -0.76 28.45
N HIS A 187 -4.06 -0.58 27.33
CA HIS A 187 -4.64 -1.68 26.60
C HIS A 187 -3.58 -2.39 25.73
N VAL A 188 -3.65 -3.71 25.70
CA VAL A 188 -2.77 -4.54 24.83
C VAL A 188 -3.42 -4.73 23.47
N ILE A 189 -2.77 -4.19 22.45
CA ILE A 189 -3.23 -4.32 21.06
C ILE A 189 -2.30 -5.25 20.31
N GLY A 190 -2.86 -6.35 19.83
CA GLY A 190 -2.16 -7.27 18.93
C GLY A 190 -2.19 -6.77 17.48
N VAL A 191 -1.06 -6.85 16.77
CA VAL A 191 -0.98 -6.47 15.35
C VAL A 191 -0.44 -7.63 14.53
N LEU A 192 -1.20 -8.09 13.56
CA LEU A 192 -0.83 -9.14 12.61
C LEU A 192 -0.45 -8.54 11.26
N GLY A 193 0.83 -8.69 10.91
CA GLY A 193 1.43 -8.13 9.70
C GLY A 193 2.05 -6.76 9.94
N LEU A 194 3.32 -6.60 9.54
CA LEU A 194 4.12 -5.38 9.65
C LEU A 194 4.61 -4.90 8.29
N ALA A 195 4.83 -5.81 7.34
CA ALA A 195 5.14 -5.47 5.96
C ALA A 195 4.00 -4.68 5.31
N PHE A 196 4.30 -3.79 4.36
CA PHE A 196 3.27 -2.98 3.68
C PHE A 196 2.32 -3.80 2.80
N LYS A 197 2.73 -5.01 2.41
CA LYS A 197 1.94 -6.02 1.68
C LYS A 197 2.50 -7.42 1.94
N PRO A 198 1.78 -8.52 1.60
CA PRO A 198 2.34 -9.88 1.69
C PRO A 198 3.51 -10.11 0.73
N ASP A 199 4.26 -11.19 0.96
CA ASP A 199 5.35 -11.69 0.13
C ASP A 199 6.57 -10.74 0.03
N THR A 200 6.80 -9.92 1.08
CA THR A 200 7.98 -9.05 1.22
C THR A 200 8.27 -8.77 2.69
N ASP A 201 9.51 -8.43 3.01
CA ASP A 201 9.95 -7.94 4.32
C ASP A 201 10.00 -6.40 4.42
N ASP A 202 9.55 -5.69 3.36
CA ASP A 202 9.61 -4.23 3.27
C ASP A 202 8.55 -3.57 4.16
N ILE A 203 9.02 -2.75 5.09
CA ILE A 203 8.19 -1.99 6.03
C ILE A 203 8.10 -0.49 5.70
N ARG A 204 8.76 -0.04 4.63
CA ARG A 204 8.80 1.38 4.28
C ARG A 204 7.41 1.94 4.03
N GLU A 205 7.06 3.02 4.74
CA GLU A 205 5.72 3.63 4.69
C GLU A 205 4.58 2.62 4.90
N SER A 206 4.84 1.52 5.62
CA SER A 206 3.82 0.51 5.93
C SER A 206 2.69 1.11 6.78
N PRO A 207 1.42 0.93 6.39
CA PRO A 207 0.30 1.33 7.23
C PRO A 207 0.33 0.73 8.64
N ALA A 208 0.86 -0.49 8.80
CA ALA A 208 0.99 -1.14 10.09
C ALA A 208 1.92 -0.36 11.04
N ILE A 209 3.07 0.08 10.53
CA ILE A 209 4.06 0.84 11.32
C ILE A 209 3.46 2.17 11.79
N ASP A 210 2.80 2.90 10.90
CA ASP A 210 2.14 4.17 11.27
C ASP A 210 1.03 3.96 12.30
N ILE A 211 0.21 2.91 12.13
CA ILE A 211 -0.86 2.58 13.08
C ILE A 211 -0.28 2.24 14.45
N ILE A 212 0.81 1.46 14.50
CA ILE A 212 1.50 1.15 15.76
C ILE A 212 1.96 2.43 16.47
N HIS A 213 2.62 3.34 15.74
CA HIS A 213 3.03 4.63 16.33
C HIS A 213 1.84 5.45 16.84
N LEU A 214 0.73 5.48 16.08
CA LEU A 214 -0.48 6.17 16.53
C LEU A 214 -1.09 5.54 17.78
N LEU A 215 -1.12 4.21 17.89
CA LEU A 215 -1.61 3.48 19.06
C LEU A 215 -0.72 3.70 20.26
N GLN A 216 0.62 3.68 20.10
CA GLN A 216 1.58 3.97 21.16
C GLN A 216 1.45 5.41 21.68
N ASN A 217 1.18 6.37 20.80
CA ASN A 217 0.95 7.76 21.21
C ASN A 217 -0.31 7.93 22.09
N GLU A 218 -1.23 6.97 22.02
CA GLU A 218 -2.42 6.90 22.89
C GLU A 218 -2.21 6.02 24.14
N GLY A 219 -0.98 5.55 24.38
CA GLY A 219 -0.61 4.73 25.53
C GLY A 219 -0.88 3.23 25.41
N ALA A 220 -1.17 2.72 24.21
CA ALA A 220 -1.39 1.29 23.97
C ALA A 220 -0.06 0.50 24.08
N ILE A 221 -0.16 -0.72 24.60
CA ILE A 221 0.92 -1.71 24.65
C ILE A 221 0.80 -2.59 23.43
N ILE A 222 1.86 -2.69 22.64
CA ILE A 222 1.82 -3.37 21.32
C ILE A 222 2.50 -4.74 21.40
N ARG A 223 1.79 -5.75 20.90
CA ARG A 223 2.32 -7.08 20.56
C ARG A 223 2.15 -7.27 19.07
N ALA A 224 3.19 -7.69 18.35
CA ALA A 224 3.12 -7.78 16.89
C ALA A 224 3.79 -9.03 16.37
N TYR A 225 3.32 -9.50 15.21
CA TYR A 225 3.89 -10.60 14.46
C TYR A 225 3.84 -10.33 12.96
N ASP A 226 4.91 -10.67 12.29
CA ASP A 226 4.98 -10.73 10.82
C ASP A 226 5.92 -11.89 10.42
N PRO A 227 5.56 -12.71 9.43
CA PRO A 227 6.36 -13.88 9.07
C PRO A 227 7.71 -13.53 8.42
N GLN A 228 7.87 -12.33 7.85
CA GLN A 228 9.10 -11.93 7.15
C GLN A 228 9.67 -10.60 7.64
N ALA A 229 8.84 -9.64 8.02
CA ALA A 229 9.25 -8.27 8.30
C ALA A 229 9.67 -8.01 9.77
N ALA A 230 9.63 -9.02 10.65
CA ALA A 230 9.89 -8.85 12.09
C ALA A 230 11.28 -8.24 12.36
N GLU A 231 12.35 -8.68 11.68
CA GLU A 231 13.70 -8.15 11.87
C GLU A 231 13.84 -6.69 11.43
N ASN A 232 13.20 -6.32 10.33
CA ASN A 232 13.20 -4.93 9.84
C ASN A 232 12.38 -4.04 10.76
N ALA A 233 11.22 -4.51 11.22
CA ALA A 233 10.38 -3.79 12.17
C ALA A 233 11.07 -3.57 13.51
N ALA A 234 11.89 -4.52 14.01
CA ALA A 234 12.66 -4.38 15.24
C ALA A 234 13.66 -3.21 15.21
N LYS A 235 14.14 -2.83 14.02
CA LYS A 235 15.07 -1.70 13.84
C LYS A 235 14.37 -0.35 14.00
N GLU A 236 13.10 -0.28 13.58
CA GLU A 236 12.31 0.95 13.53
C GLU A 236 11.41 1.12 14.76
N LEU A 237 10.68 0.08 15.14
CA LEU A 237 9.74 0.11 16.25
C LEU A 237 10.44 -0.04 17.61
N LYS A 238 10.07 0.81 18.56
CA LYS A 238 10.53 0.74 19.94
C LYS A 238 9.37 0.42 20.88
N ASN A 239 9.69 -0.18 22.02
CA ASN A 239 8.70 -0.48 23.06
C ASN A 239 7.52 -1.33 22.58
N ILE A 240 7.80 -2.34 21.73
CA ILE A 240 6.83 -3.35 21.32
C ILE A 240 7.33 -4.75 21.67
N THR A 241 6.43 -5.69 21.79
CA THR A 241 6.76 -7.11 21.92
C THR A 241 6.59 -7.77 20.53
N LEU A 242 7.71 -8.17 19.92
CA LEU A 242 7.66 -9.01 18.72
C LEU A 242 7.45 -10.46 19.14
N CYS A 243 6.36 -11.05 18.69
CA CYS A 243 5.95 -12.42 18.95
C CYS A 243 6.47 -13.36 17.86
N ARG A 244 6.52 -14.66 18.15
CA ARG A 244 6.96 -15.71 17.22
C ARG A 244 5.81 -16.34 16.44
N THR A 245 4.60 -16.20 16.95
CA THR A 245 3.39 -16.75 16.34
C THR A 245 2.22 -15.77 16.45
N PRO A 246 1.22 -15.87 15.57
CA PRO A 246 -0.02 -15.10 15.69
C PRO A 246 -0.77 -15.36 17.00
N TYR A 247 -0.66 -16.57 17.56
CA TYR A 247 -1.31 -16.94 18.82
C TYR A 247 -0.68 -16.24 20.01
N GLU A 248 0.65 -16.12 20.05
CA GLU A 248 1.34 -15.31 21.08
C GLU A 248 0.90 -13.85 21.03
N VAL A 249 0.61 -13.29 19.84
CA VAL A 249 0.08 -11.93 19.72
C VAL A 249 -1.25 -11.78 20.44
N ALA A 250 -2.10 -12.80 20.32
CA ALA A 250 -3.44 -12.79 20.91
C ALA A 250 -3.44 -12.97 22.44
N GLU A 251 -2.37 -13.53 23.05
CA GLU A 251 -2.31 -13.78 24.48
C GLU A 251 -2.46 -12.51 25.30
N GLY A 252 -3.58 -12.39 26.01
CA GLY A 252 -3.89 -11.22 26.83
C GLY A 252 -4.14 -9.93 26.05
N ALA A 253 -4.37 -10.00 24.75
CA ALA A 253 -4.73 -8.83 23.95
C ALA A 253 -6.17 -8.38 24.22
N ASP A 254 -6.38 -7.06 24.22
CA ASP A 254 -7.71 -6.46 24.34
C ASP A 254 -8.36 -6.26 22.94
N ALA A 255 -7.54 -6.12 21.91
CA ALA A 255 -7.98 -6.12 20.52
C ALA A 255 -6.89 -6.68 19.59
N LEU A 256 -7.30 -7.19 18.43
CA LEU A 256 -6.41 -7.67 17.38
C LEU A 256 -6.63 -6.88 16.11
N VAL A 257 -5.55 -6.37 15.51
CA VAL A 257 -5.56 -5.65 14.23
C VAL A 257 -4.89 -6.51 13.17
N LEU A 258 -5.60 -6.82 12.09
CA LEU A 258 -5.00 -7.40 10.89
C LEU A 258 -4.54 -6.28 9.96
N ALA A 259 -3.24 -6.13 9.80
CA ALA A 259 -2.67 -5.03 9.01
C ALA A 259 -2.12 -5.47 7.66
N THR A 260 -1.66 -6.73 7.50
CA THR A 260 -1.16 -7.27 6.23
C THR A 260 -1.81 -8.61 5.92
N LYS A 261 -2.23 -8.80 4.67
CA LYS A 261 -3.01 -9.97 4.20
C LYS A 261 -2.12 -11.18 3.87
N TRP A 262 -1.34 -11.68 4.85
CA TRP A 262 -0.55 -12.88 4.68
C TRP A 262 -1.45 -14.13 4.51
N ASN A 263 -1.04 -15.07 3.66
CA ASN A 263 -1.83 -16.29 3.43
C ASN A 263 -2.02 -17.14 4.69
N GLU A 264 -1.03 -17.19 5.58
CA GLU A 264 -1.13 -17.94 6.83
C GLU A 264 -2.25 -17.41 7.75
N PHE A 265 -2.56 -16.11 7.70
CA PHE A 265 -3.61 -15.54 8.54
C PHE A 265 -5.03 -15.96 8.12
N LYS A 266 -5.21 -16.44 6.88
CA LYS A 266 -6.49 -17.02 6.44
C LYS A 266 -6.84 -18.32 7.18
N GLN A 267 -5.81 -19.05 7.63
CA GLN A 267 -5.95 -20.37 8.22
C GLN A 267 -5.88 -20.36 9.75
N LEU A 268 -5.89 -19.16 10.37
CA LEU A 268 -5.85 -19.06 11.82
C LEU A 268 -7.12 -19.62 12.46
N ASP A 269 -6.91 -20.38 13.52
CA ASP A 269 -8.01 -20.81 14.40
C ASP A 269 -8.47 -19.61 15.24
N LEU A 270 -9.49 -18.92 14.74
CA LEU A 270 -10.04 -17.72 15.40
C LEU A 270 -10.73 -18.08 16.74
N GLN A 271 -11.26 -19.29 16.89
CA GLN A 271 -11.82 -19.73 18.16
C GLN A 271 -10.73 -19.83 19.23
N ARG A 272 -9.57 -20.40 18.90
CA ARG A 272 -8.39 -20.45 19.76
C ARG A 272 -7.89 -19.03 20.06
N ILE A 273 -7.81 -18.14 19.06
CA ILE A 273 -7.43 -16.73 19.26
C ILE A 273 -8.35 -16.08 20.27
N GLY A 274 -9.67 -16.22 20.13
CA GLY A 274 -10.64 -15.65 21.07
C GLY A 274 -10.54 -16.20 22.50
N GLY A 275 -10.04 -17.44 22.66
CA GLY A 275 -9.75 -18.03 23.97
C GLY A 275 -8.50 -17.47 24.65
N LEU A 276 -7.55 -16.87 23.88
CA LEU A 276 -6.32 -16.28 24.39
C LEU A 276 -6.47 -14.80 24.72
N MET A 277 -7.44 -14.11 24.12
CA MET A 277 -7.65 -12.67 24.26
C MET A 277 -8.43 -12.34 25.55
N ARG A 278 -8.19 -11.17 26.12
CA ARG A 278 -9.00 -10.61 27.22
C ARG A 278 -10.37 -10.12 26.74
N GLN A 279 -10.39 -9.48 25.57
CA GLN A 279 -11.61 -9.04 24.90
C GLN A 279 -11.59 -9.51 23.44
N ARG A 280 -12.73 -9.99 22.96
CA ARG A 280 -12.86 -10.52 21.58
C ARG A 280 -13.16 -9.41 20.58
N ILE A 281 -12.20 -8.51 20.37
CA ILE A 281 -12.31 -7.40 19.40
C ILE A 281 -11.32 -7.64 18.26
N ILE A 282 -11.82 -7.69 17.03
CA ILE A 282 -11.01 -7.78 15.80
C ILE A 282 -11.28 -6.55 14.93
N LEU A 283 -10.20 -5.85 14.54
CA LEU A 283 -10.20 -4.91 13.44
C LEU A 283 -9.47 -5.53 12.25
N ASP A 284 -10.24 -5.97 11.28
CA ASP A 284 -9.72 -6.54 10.03
C ASP A 284 -9.47 -5.44 9.00
N GLY A 285 -8.26 -4.93 8.99
CA GLY A 285 -7.84 -3.85 8.09
C GLY A 285 -7.67 -4.27 6.63
N ARG A 286 -7.92 -5.54 6.30
CA ARG A 286 -7.73 -6.10 4.96
C ARG A 286 -8.94 -6.88 4.45
N ASN A 287 -10.03 -6.88 5.20
CA ASN A 287 -11.24 -7.65 4.88
C ASN A 287 -10.92 -9.11 4.51
N LEU A 288 -10.04 -9.74 5.32
CA LEU A 288 -9.55 -11.09 5.09
C LEU A 288 -10.57 -12.15 5.47
N TRP A 289 -11.27 -11.90 6.58
CA TRP A 289 -12.22 -12.84 7.17
C TRP A 289 -13.66 -12.43 6.87
N GLN A 290 -14.55 -13.44 6.83
CA GLN A 290 -15.97 -13.17 6.65
C GLN A 290 -16.58 -12.64 7.95
N PRO A 291 -17.24 -11.46 7.93
CA PRO A 291 -17.75 -10.83 9.14
C PRO A 291 -18.68 -11.71 9.98
N ASP A 292 -19.58 -12.44 9.31
CA ASP A 292 -20.60 -13.27 10.00
C ASP A 292 -19.96 -14.48 10.67
N GLU A 293 -18.93 -15.09 10.05
CA GLU A 293 -18.17 -16.19 10.65
C GLU A 293 -17.42 -15.73 11.90
N VAL A 294 -16.78 -14.57 11.84
CA VAL A 294 -16.04 -14.01 12.98
C VAL A 294 -16.99 -13.62 14.12
N ARG A 295 -18.12 -12.99 13.80
CA ARG A 295 -19.17 -12.65 14.79
C ARG A 295 -19.78 -13.88 15.43
N ALA A 296 -20.01 -14.97 14.68
CA ALA A 296 -20.52 -16.24 15.21
C ALA A 296 -19.59 -16.85 16.27
N LEU A 297 -18.30 -16.55 16.24
CA LEU A 297 -17.31 -16.94 17.26
C LEU A 297 -17.29 -15.99 18.48
N GLY A 298 -18.21 -15.03 18.55
CA GLY A 298 -18.37 -14.09 19.66
C GLY A 298 -17.43 -12.88 19.61
N PHE A 299 -16.87 -12.55 18.46
CA PHE A 299 -16.07 -11.35 18.29
C PHE A 299 -16.91 -10.12 17.95
N THR A 300 -16.53 -8.98 18.50
CA THR A 300 -16.84 -7.67 17.94
C THR A 300 -15.93 -7.45 16.74
N TYR A 301 -16.49 -7.42 15.54
CA TYR A 301 -15.72 -7.36 14.30
C TYR A 301 -15.89 -6.00 13.61
N PHE A 302 -14.77 -5.39 13.27
CA PHE A 302 -14.67 -4.18 12.46
C PHE A 302 -13.90 -4.50 11.17
N GLY A 303 -14.55 -4.42 10.03
CA GLY A 303 -13.90 -4.42 8.72
C GLY A 303 -13.70 -2.99 8.21
N VAL A 304 -13.09 -2.86 7.04
CA VAL A 304 -12.99 -1.59 6.31
C VAL A 304 -14.11 -1.54 5.29
N GLY A 305 -15.05 -0.59 5.46
CA GLY A 305 -16.19 -0.44 4.56
C GLY A 305 -17.21 -1.59 4.63
N ARG A 306 -17.13 -2.41 5.69
CA ARG A 306 -18.11 -3.48 5.95
C ARG A 306 -19.18 -2.91 6.86
N GLY A 307 -20.26 -2.38 6.28
CA GLY A 307 -21.35 -1.75 7.00
C GLY A 307 -21.81 -2.62 8.19
N ASN A 308 -22.10 -1.98 9.29
CA ASN A 308 -22.62 -2.68 10.46
C ASN A 308 -23.98 -3.26 10.10
N SER A 309 -24.02 -4.54 9.80
CA SER A 309 -25.24 -5.34 9.84
C SER A 309 -25.59 -5.63 11.32
N ASN A 310 -25.64 -4.59 12.17
CA ASN A 310 -26.42 -4.63 13.38
C ASN A 310 -27.82 -4.17 12.99
N PRO A 311 -28.82 -5.03 12.95
CA PRO A 311 -30.19 -4.55 12.99
C PRO A 311 -30.35 -3.84 14.35
N ASN A 312 -30.74 -2.55 14.32
CA ASN A 312 -31.24 -1.82 15.47
C ASN A 312 -32.35 -2.62 16.17
#